data_2792f59ff0081426f9a206898db02503
#
_entry.id   2792f59ff0081426f9a206898db02503
#
_cell.length_a   1.000
_cell.length_b   1.000
_cell.length_c   1.000
_cell.angle_alpha   90.00
_cell.angle_beta   90.00
_cell.angle_gamma   90.00
#
_symmetry.space_group_name_H-M   'P 1'
#
loop_
_entity.id
_entity.type
_entity.pdbx_description
1 polymer ?
#
loop_
_entity_poly.entity_id
_entity_poly.type
_entity_poly.pdbx_seq_one_letter_code
_entity_poly.pdbx_strand_id
1 'polypeptide(L)'
;YLYGQATSQKHSISISGADEKFSYRASLGYADNNSQLKVANDGEKKYSGRLNADYQATDALKFETNMSYDKRDIITPTTDVGAGYFDPWFWTVYNQNGQAYDTFSGNRNPIGGLTQGGGKKNSLTTFRGSAKATYDFSKWVKGLSISASGAYKTVQRNMQEVKNKVQYYDWVGTQTGNKQGPGQLKEEIEK
;
A
#
# COMPACT_ATOMS: atom_id res chain seq x y z
N TYR A 1 -11.82 -18.14 -10.05
CA TYR A 1 -10.36 -18.27 -10.24
C TYR A 1 -9.60 -16.98 -9.85
N LEU A 2 -10.14 -15.79 -10.08
CA LEU A 2 -9.49 -14.49 -9.82
C LEU A 2 -9.45 -14.13 -8.33
N TYR A 3 -10.51 -14.44 -7.60
CA TYR A 3 -10.69 -14.00 -6.23
C TYR A 3 -10.41 -15.09 -5.20
N GLY A 4 -9.84 -14.69 -4.08
CA GLY A 4 -9.55 -15.53 -2.93
C GLY A 4 -9.96 -14.85 -1.64
N GLN A 5 -9.36 -15.27 -0.55
CA GLN A 5 -9.55 -14.64 0.74
C GLN A 5 -8.59 -13.46 0.87
N ALA A 6 -9.11 -12.29 1.25
CA ALA A 6 -8.29 -11.19 1.71
C ALA A 6 -7.74 -11.54 3.09
N THR A 7 -6.46 -11.28 3.28
CA THR A 7 -5.81 -11.42 4.59
C THR A 7 -5.35 -10.07 5.09
N SER A 8 -5.56 -9.82 6.36
CA SER A 8 -5.09 -8.60 7.03
C SER A 8 -4.43 -8.98 8.34
N GLN A 9 -3.25 -8.41 8.57
CA GLN A 9 -2.54 -8.52 9.83
C GLN A 9 -2.13 -7.15 10.33
N LYS A 10 -2.22 -6.95 11.64
CA LYS A 10 -1.84 -5.71 12.29
C LYS A 10 -1.07 -6.00 13.57
N HIS A 11 0.08 -5.37 13.68
CA HIS A 11 0.94 -5.46 14.85
C HIS A 11 1.17 -4.06 15.40
N SER A 12 1.15 -3.93 16.72
CA SER A 12 1.48 -2.68 17.39
C SER A 12 2.21 -2.95 18.69
N ILE A 13 3.19 -2.12 18.96
CA ILE A 13 3.91 -2.11 20.22
C ILE A 13 3.92 -0.68 20.74
N SER A 14 3.77 -0.51 22.05
CA SER A 14 3.87 0.78 22.69
C SER A 14 4.62 0.66 24.00
N ILE A 15 5.41 1.69 24.29
CA ILE A 15 6.12 1.86 25.56
C ILE A 15 5.77 3.23 26.10
N SER A 16 5.55 3.33 27.39
CA SER A 16 5.32 4.60 28.08
C SER A 16 5.99 4.58 29.43
N GLY A 17 6.46 5.71 29.85
CA GLY A 17 7.03 5.92 31.17
C GLY A 17 6.77 7.34 31.63
N ALA A 18 6.77 7.53 32.95
CA ALA A 18 6.62 8.83 33.56
C ALA A 18 7.47 8.90 34.83
N ASP A 19 8.03 10.07 35.05
CA ASP A 19 8.70 10.50 36.27
C ASP A 19 8.11 11.87 36.66
N GLU A 20 8.52 12.43 37.78
CA GLU A 20 8.00 13.72 38.28
C GLU A 20 8.10 14.86 37.24
N LYS A 21 9.12 14.84 36.40
CA LYS A 21 9.40 15.91 35.44
C LYS A 21 9.26 15.51 33.97
N PHE A 22 9.21 14.22 33.69
CA PHE A 22 9.23 13.75 32.33
C PHE A 22 8.23 12.62 32.13
N SER A 23 7.40 12.71 31.09
CA SER A 23 6.56 11.62 30.66
C SER A 23 6.70 11.40 29.16
N TYR A 24 6.64 10.15 28.73
CA TYR A 24 6.70 9.82 27.32
C TYR A 24 5.81 8.63 26.98
N ARG A 25 5.40 8.62 25.74
CA ARG A 25 4.76 7.47 25.10
C ARG A 25 5.26 7.34 23.66
N ALA A 26 5.88 6.21 23.37
CA ALA A 26 6.27 5.84 22.01
C ALA A 26 5.46 4.65 21.53
N SER A 27 5.03 4.65 20.29
CA SER A 27 4.32 3.53 19.69
C SER A 27 4.76 3.32 18.24
N LEU A 28 4.88 2.04 17.87
CA LEU A 28 5.14 1.59 16.50
C LEU A 28 3.99 0.69 16.06
N GLY A 29 3.61 0.81 14.80
CA GLY A 29 2.56 0.00 14.20
C GLY A 29 2.95 -0.45 12.80
N TYR A 30 2.58 -1.67 12.48
CA TYR A 30 2.67 -2.26 11.16
C TYR A 30 1.34 -2.89 10.79
N ALA A 31 0.87 -2.65 9.58
CA ALA A 31 -0.29 -3.34 9.02
C ALA A 31 0.03 -3.79 7.60
N ASP A 32 -0.40 -5.01 7.27
CA ASP A 32 -0.30 -5.62 5.94
C ASP A 32 -1.67 -6.13 5.54
N ASN A 33 -2.21 -5.54 4.48
CA ASN A 33 -3.54 -5.84 3.97
C ASN A 33 -3.37 -6.36 2.54
N ASN A 34 -3.58 -7.65 2.35
CA ASN A 34 -3.57 -8.27 1.04
C ASN A 34 -4.98 -8.22 0.42
N SER A 35 -5.05 -8.05 -0.87
CA SER A 35 -6.29 -8.04 -1.63
C SER A 35 -6.89 -9.44 -1.79
N GLN A 36 -8.11 -9.46 -2.31
CA GLN A 36 -8.79 -10.69 -2.71
C GLN A 36 -8.29 -11.25 -4.05
N LEU A 37 -7.50 -10.49 -4.82
CA LEU A 37 -6.99 -10.95 -6.11
C LEU A 37 -5.86 -11.97 -5.91
N LYS A 38 -6.13 -13.23 -6.26
CA LYS A 38 -5.13 -14.32 -6.11
C LYS A 38 -3.96 -14.22 -7.08
N VAL A 39 -4.20 -13.66 -8.24
CA VAL A 39 -3.27 -13.67 -9.37
C VAL A 39 -2.48 -12.37 -9.53
N ALA A 40 -2.84 -11.34 -8.80
CA ALA A 40 -2.16 -10.05 -8.83
C ALA A 40 -1.37 -9.83 -7.54
N ASN A 41 -0.22 -9.19 -7.67
CA ASN A 41 0.52 -8.70 -6.52
C ASN A 41 -0.02 -7.32 -6.15
N ASP A 42 -1.11 -7.29 -5.38
CA ASP A 42 -1.74 -6.08 -4.91
C ASP A 42 -1.95 -6.12 -3.40
N GLY A 43 -1.96 -4.96 -2.79
CA GLY A 43 -2.12 -4.85 -1.35
C GLY A 43 -1.64 -3.51 -0.81
N GLU A 44 -1.72 -3.38 0.49
CA GLU A 44 -1.33 -2.19 1.22
C GLU A 44 -0.46 -2.57 2.43
N LYS A 45 0.71 -1.90 2.53
CA LYS A 45 1.56 -1.96 3.73
C LYS A 45 1.59 -0.60 4.39
N LYS A 46 1.33 -0.57 5.69
CA LYS A 46 1.30 0.65 6.48
C LYS A 46 2.25 0.54 7.67
N TYR A 47 3.09 1.55 7.80
CA TYR A 47 4.00 1.72 8.92
C TYR A 47 3.64 3.00 9.65
N SER A 48 3.55 2.96 10.96
CA SER A 48 3.26 4.13 11.77
C SER A 48 4.17 4.20 12.99
N GLY A 49 4.63 5.39 13.30
CA GLY A 49 5.39 5.69 14.50
C GLY A 49 4.81 6.93 15.16
N ARG A 50 4.70 6.93 16.50
CA ARG A 50 4.25 8.08 17.26
C ARG A 50 5.09 8.23 18.50
N LEU A 51 5.44 9.47 18.82
CA LEU A 51 6.15 9.85 20.02
C LEU A 51 5.45 11.06 20.62
N ASN A 52 5.04 10.94 21.87
CA ASN A 52 4.57 12.05 22.68
C ASN A 52 5.52 12.16 23.89
N ALA A 53 5.94 13.36 24.20
CA ALA A 53 6.80 13.61 25.33
C ALA A 53 6.42 14.95 25.99
N ASP A 54 6.31 14.93 27.31
CA ASP A 54 6.06 16.08 28.14
C ASP A 54 7.25 16.24 29.10
N TYR A 55 7.74 17.45 29.23
CA TYR A 55 8.85 17.77 30.10
C TYR A 55 8.57 19.00 30.94
N GLN A 56 8.57 18.84 32.26
CA GLN A 56 8.45 19.92 33.23
C GLN A 56 9.87 20.43 33.57
N ALA A 57 10.32 21.46 32.83
CA ALA A 57 11.66 21.98 33.00
C ALA A 57 11.83 22.68 34.34
N THR A 58 10.79 23.43 34.76
CA THR A 58 10.70 24.05 36.09
C THR A 58 9.26 24.02 36.56
N ASP A 59 8.98 24.40 37.80
CA ASP A 59 7.60 24.49 38.31
C ASP A 59 6.68 25.36 37.46
N ALA A 60 7.27 26.33 36.73
CA ALA A 60 6.56 27.27 35.89
C ALA A 60 6.62 26.95 34.39
N LEU A 61 7.58 26.12 33.93
CA LEU A 61 7.83 25.93 32.51
C LEU A 61 7.64 24.47 32.07
N LYS A 62 6.66 24.23 31.20
CA LYS A 62 6.36 22.93 30.62
C LYS A 62 6.56 22.93 29.11
N PHE A 63 7.17 21.88 28.59
CA PHE A 63 7.27 21.56 27.17
C PHE A 63 6.46 20.32 26.84
N GLU A 64 5.73 20.37 25.73
CA GLU A 64 4.96 19.26 25.19
C GLU A 64 5.38 19.05 23.74
N THR A 65 5.70 17.82 23.36
CA THR A 65 6.11 17.48 22.00
C THR A 65 5.33 16.27 21.50
N ASN A 66 4.80 16.38 20.29
CA ASN A 66 4.11 15.30 19.63
C ASN A 66 4.69 15.11 18.23
N MET A 67 5.09 13.89 17.92
CA MET A 67 5.61 13.53 16.61
C MET A 67 4.87 12.30 16.07
N SER A 68 4.58 12.29 14.80
CA SER A 68 4.03 11.12 14.09
C SER A 68 4.66 10.95 12.73
N TYR A 69 4.92 9.71 12.39
CA TYR A 69 5.38 9.27 11.09
C TYR A 69 4.45 8.18 10.58
N ASP A 70 3.85 8.39 9.42
CA ASP A 70 2.99 7.42 8.74
C ASP A 70 3.52 7.19 7.32
N LYS A 71 3.80 5.94 6.97
CA LYS A 71 4.13 5.53 5.60
C LYS A 71 3.14 4.49 5.14
N ARG A 72 2.58 4.71 3.95
CA ARG A 72 1.61 3.83 3.32
C ARG A 72 2.07 3.50 1.92
N ASP A 73 2.33 2.24 1.65
CA ASP A 73 2.69 1.71 0.35
C ASP A 73 1.49 0.92 -0.20
N ILE A 74 0.93 1.36 -1.32
CA ILE A 74 -0.16 0.68 -2.02
C ILE A 74 0.42 0.15 -3.34
N ILE A 75 0.23 -1.13 -3.58
CA ILE A 75 0.58 -1.79 -4.82
C ILE A 75 -0.70 -2.20 -5.51
N THR A 76 -0.83 -1.86 -6.78
CA THR A 76 -1.97 -2.25 -7.64
C THR A 76 -1.43 -2.76 -8.97
N PRO A 77 -2.10 -3.72 -9.62
CA PRO A 77 -1.74 -4.14 -10.98
C PRO A 77 -1.95 -2.98 -11.95
N THR A 78 -1.26 -3.00 -13.08
CA THR A 78 -1.47 -2.05 -14.18
C THR A 78 -2.67 -2.37 -15.04
N THR A 79 -3.12 -3.62 -15.01
CA THR A 79 -4.29 -4.12 -15.77
C THR A 79 -5.55 -3.93 -14.94
N ASP A 80 -6.59 -3.41 -15.59
CA ASP A 80 -7.91 -3.27 -14.98
C ASP A 80 -8.60 -4.63 -14.88
N VAL A 81 -9.03 -4.99 -13.67
CA VAL A 81 -9.78 -6.22 -13.39
C VAL A 81 -11.16 -6.18 -14.03
N GLY A 82 -11.74 -4.98 -14.20
CA GLY A 82 -13.05 -4.76 -14.82
C GLY A 82 -13.12 -5.20 -16.29
N ALA A 83 -12.00 -5.24 -17.00
CA ALA A 83 -11.95 -5.68 -18.39
C ALA A 83 -12.40 -7.13 -18.58
N GLY A 84 -12.30 -7.99 -17.56
CA GLY A 84 -12.72 -9.40 -17.62
C GLY A 84 -14.19 -9.65 -17.38
N TYR A 85 -15.00 -8.64 -17.03
CA TYR A 85 -16.44 -8.81 -16.77
C TYR A 85 -17.25 -9.14 -18.04
N PHE A 86 -16.71 -8.81 -19.21
CA PHE A 86 -17.37 -9.05 -20.51
C PHE A 86 -16.90 -10.34 -21.19
N ASP A 87 -15.95 -11.06 -20.58
CA ASP A 87 -15.45 -12.30 -21.14
C ASP A 87 -16.43 -13.44 -20.86
N PRO A 88 -16.77 -14.27 -21.86
CA PRO A 88 -17.63 -15.42 -21.64
C PRO A 88 -17.04 -16.38 -20.62
N TRP A 89 -17.84 -16.84 -19.67
CA TRP A 89 -17.45 -17.74 -18.58
C TRP A 89 -16.85 -19.08 -19.04
N PHE A 90 -17.09 -19.47 -20.28
CA PHE A 90 -16.60 -20.72 -20.88
C PHE A 90 -15.23 -20.57 -21.58
N TRP A 91 -14.66 -19.36 -21.62
CA TRP A 91 -13.34 -19.18 -22.18
C TRP A 91 -12.25 -19.72 -21.27
N THR A 92 -11.30 -20.43 -21.89
CA THR A 92 -10.16 -20.97 -21.18
C THR A 92 -9.17 -19.84 -20.84
N VAL A 93 -8.82 -19.73 -19.58
CA VAL A 93 -7.91 -18.70 -19.08
C VAL A 93 -6.46 -19.07 -19.36
N TYR A 94 -6.15 -20.35 -19.25
CA TYR A 94 -4.82 -20.90 -19.47
C TYR A 94 -4.87 -21.99 -20.54
N ASN A 95 -3.79 -22.09 -21.31
CA ASN A 95 -3.59 -23.25 -22.18
C ASN A 95 -3.15 -24.48 -21.34
N GLN A 96 -2.97 -25.63 -21.99
CA GLN A 96 -2.58 -26.88 -21.32
C GLN A 96 -1.19 -26.78 -20.64
N ASN A 97 -0.34 -25.84 -21.05
CA ASN A 97 0.97 -25.59 -20.48
C ASN A 97 0.93 -24.57 -19.33
N GLY A 98 -0.26 -24.10 -18.89
CA GLY A 98 -0.40 -23.10 -17.86
C GLY A 98 -0.06 -21.67 -18.30
N GLN A 99 0.02 -21.41 -19.60
CA GLN A 99 0.32 -20.09 -20.15
C GLN A 99 -0.97 -19.31 -20.40
N ALA A 100 -0.93 -17.98 -20.30
CA ALA A 100 -2.08 -17.12 -20.56
C ALA A 100 -2.57 -17.27 -22.01
N TYR A 101 -3.82 -17.67 -22.15
CA TYR A 101 -4.44 -17.92 -23.47
C TYR A 101 -4.93 -16.61 -24.07
N ASP A 102 -4.71 -16.41 -25.38
CA ASP A 102 -5.29 -15.29 -26.11
C ASP A 102 -6.75 -15.58 -26.47
N THR A 103 -7.63 -14.64 -26.15
CA THR A 103 -9.07 -14.82 -26.41
C THR A 103 -9.40 -14.48 -27.85
N PHE A 104 -10.31 -15.28 -28.43
CA PHE A 104 -10.67 -15.24 -29.87
C PHE A 104 -11.26 -13.89 -30.33
N SER A 105 -11.73 -13.04 -29.42
CA SER A 105 -12.41 -11.79 -29.74
C SER A 105 -11.49 -10.56 -29.75
N GLY A 106 -10.17 -10.74 -29.58
CA GLY A 106 -9.24 -9.62 -29.42
C GLY A 106 -9.34 -8.94 -28.06
N ASN A 107 -10.23 -9.38 -27.18
CA ASN A 107 -10.22 -9.04 -25.77
C ASN A 107 -9.14 -9.89 -25.10
N ARG A 108 -8.12 -9.22 -24.60
CA ARG A 108 -6.99 -9.88 -23.98
C ARG A 108 -7.39 -10.48 -22.64
N ASN A 109 -6.99 -11.71 -22.40
CA ASN A 109 -7.17 -12.39 -21.14
C ASN A 109 -6.64 -11.54 -19.98
N PRO A 110 -7.49 -11.06 -19.06
CA PRO A 110 -7.06 -10.18 -17.98
C PRO A 110 -6.04 -10.83 -17.03
N ILE A 111 -6.03 -12.16 -16.95
CA ILE A 111 -5.08 -12.89 -16.08
C ILE A 111 -3.63 -12.72 -16.57
N GLY A 112 -3.39 -12.75 -17.87
CA GLY A 112 -2.07 -12.46 -18.42
C GLY A 112 -1.61 -11.07 -18.02
N GLY A 113 -2.48 -10.08 -18.15
CA GLY A 113 -2.21 -8.71 -17.72
C GLY A 113 -1.96 -8.57 -16.21
N LEU A 114 -2.74 -9.27 -15.38
CA LEU A 114 -2.62 -9.22 -13.92
C LEU A 114 -1.36 -9.91 -13.40
N THR A 115 -0.91 -10.98 -14.08
CA THR A 115 0.26 -11.75 -13.65
C THR A 115 1.57 -11.22 -14.21
N GLN A 116 1.58 -10.70 -15.44
CA GLN A 116 2.78 -10.31 -16.17
C GLN A 116 2.86 -8.80 -16.45
N GLY A 117 1.75 -8.07 -16.45
CA GLY A 117 1.64 -6.69 -16.92
C GLY A 117 2.35 -5.64 -16.06
N GLY A 118 2.93 -6.06 -14.93
CA GLY A 118 3.63 -5.16 -14.02
C GLY A 118 2.72 -4.59 -12.95
N GLY A 119 3.17 -3.53 -12.27
CA GLY A 119 2.50 -2.96 -11.13
C GLY A 119 2.73 -1.46 -10.96
N LYS A 120 1.81 -0.85 -10.25
CA LYS A 120 1.86 0.54 -9.83
C LYS A 120 2.02 0.60 -8.32
N LYS A 121 3.12 1.19 -7.86
CA LYS A 121 3.39 1.43 -6.44
C LYS A 121 3.17 2.89 -6.13
N ASN A 122 2.27 3.17 -5.18
CA ASN A 122 2.01 4.51 -4.66
C ASN A 122 2.41 4.55 -3.18
N SER A 123 3.50 5.27 -2.90
CA SER A 123 4.03 5.45 -1.55
C SER A 123 3.65 6.84 -1.04
N LEU A 124 2.93 6.90 0.06
CA LEU A 124 2.56 8.13 0.75
C LEU A 124 3.24 8.15 2.12
N THR A 125 4.12 9.12 2.32
CA THR A 125 4.80 9.35 3.60
C THR A 125 4.33 10.66 4.19
N THR A 126 3.91 10.64 5.44
CA THR A 126 3.48 11.82 6.17
C THR A 126 4.25 11.91 7.48
N PHE A 127 4.90 13.02 7.69
CA PHE A 127 5.50 13.38 8.99
C PHE A 127 4.74 14.57 9.57
N ARG A 128 4.46 14.51 10.86
CA ARG A 128 3.88 15.61 11.63
C ARG A 128 4.68 15.75 12.92
N GLY A 129 5.02 16.99 13.25
CA GLY A 129 5.66 17.34 14.51
C GLY A 129 4.98 18.58 15.06
N SER A 130 4.79 18.63 16.36
CA SER A 130 4.33 19.83 17.06
C SER A 130 5.07 19.94 18.40
N ALA A 131 5.38 21.17 18.77
CA ALA A 131 5.94 21.48 20.06
C ALA A 131 5.15 22.65 20.67
N LYS A 132 4.95 22.60 21.97
CA LYS A 132 4.28 23.64 22.75
C LYS A 132 5.10 23.88 24.01
N ALA A 133 5.32 25.16 24.31
CA ALA A 133 5.89 25.62 25.56
C ALA A 133 4.83 26.41 26.32
N THR A 134 4.64 26.11 27.59
CA THR A 134 3.71 26.81 28.49
C THR A 134 4.47 27.33 29.68
N TYR A 135 4.34 28.61 29.93
CA TYR A 135 4.90 29.26 31.12
C TYR A 135 3.77 29.74 32.03
N ASP A 136 3.79 29.32 33.30
CA ASP A 136 2.87 29.70 34.36
C ASP A 136 3.40 30.92 35.13
N PHE A 137 2.68 32.02 35.02
CA PHE A 137 2.95 33.28 35.71
C PHE A 137 2.25 33.40 37.05
N SER A 138 1.66 32.31 37.57
CA SER A 138 0.87 32.33 38.82
C SER A 138 1.61 32.89 40.02
N LYS A 139 2.96 32.88 40.00
CA LYS A 139 3.80 33.54 41.01
C LYS A 139 3.62 35.07 41.06
N TRP A 140 3.26 35.69 39.92
CA TRP A 140 3.07 37.14 39.81
C TRP A 140 1.62 37.54 39.64
N VAL A 141 0.88 36.79 38.85
CA VAL A 141 -0.55 37.01 38.58
C VAL A 141 -1.26 35.69 38.66
N LYS A 142 -2.07 35.50 39.70
CA LYS A 142 -2.76 34.26 39.99
C LYS A 142 -3.64 33.84 38.79
N GLY A 143 -3.37 32.64 38.27
CA GLY A 143 -4.14 32.04 37.17
C GLY A 143 -3.70 32.49 35.76
N LEU A 144 -2.61 33.28 35.64
CA LEU A 144 -2.07 33.69 34.33
C LEU A 144 -1.09 32.65 33.82
N SER A 145 -1.32 32.13 32.61
CA SER A 145 -0.35 31.34 31.87
C SER A 145 -0.24 31.80 30.42
N ILE A 146 0.94 31.67 29.83
CA ILE A 146 1.19 31.97 28.42
C ILE A 146 1.73 30.71 27.75
N SER A 147 1.20 30.38 26.60
CA SER A 147 1.68 29.26 25.78
C SER A 147 2.02 29.68 24.37
N ALA A 148 3.12 29.14 23.85
CA ALA A 148 3.50 29.23 22.45
C ALA A 148 3.56 27.85 21.85
N SER A 149 3.05 27.66 20.65
CA SER A 149 3.09 26.37 19.96
C SER A 149 3.44 26.53 18.49
N GLY A 150 4.17 25.53 17.97
CA GLY A 150 4.48 25.43 16.56
C GLY A 150 4.17 24.01 16.05
N ALA A 151 3.74 23.91 14.83
CA ALA A 151 3.48 22.62 14.19
C ALA A 151 4.07 22.60 12.78
N TYR A 152 4.61 21.45 12.41
CA TYR A 152 5.15 21.17 11.09
C TYR A 152 4.53 19.89 10.52
N LYS A 153 4.15 19.93 9.25
CA LYS A 153 3.64 18.76 8.52
C LYS A 153 4.27 18.72 7.14
N THR A 154 4.79 17.56 6.78
CA THR A 154 5.19 17.27 5.41
C THR A 154 4.49 16.03 4.89
N VAL A 155 4.16 16.06 3.60
CA VAL A 155 3.54 14.96 2.89
C VAL A 155 4.33 14.74 1.61
N GLN A 156 4.90 13.55 1.49
CA GLN A 156 5.62 13.13 0.31
C GLN A 156 4.87 11.99 -0.38
N ARG A 157 4.58 12.17 -1.65
CA ARG A 157 3.99 11.13 -2.50
C ARG A 157 5.00 10.72 -3.56
N ASN A 158 5.26 9.43 -3.65
CA ASN A 158 6.07 8.83 -4.70
C ASN A 158 5.24 7.79 -5.44
N MET A 159 5.16 7.91 -6.77
CA MET A 159 4.43 7.00 -7.63
C MET A 159 5.41 6.39 -8.62
N GLN A 160 5.46 5.08 -8.65
CA GLN A 160 6.25 4.29 -9.58
C GLN A 160 5.31 3.35 -10.34
N GLU A 161 5.42 3.32 -11.65
CA GLU A 161 4.66 2.44 -12.51
C GLU A 161 5.63 1.67 -13.40
N VAL A 162 5.50 0.35 -13.39
CA VAL A 162 6.25 -0.55 -14.26
C VAL A 162 5.23 -1.29 -15.13
N LYS A 163 5.31 -1.08 -16.43
CA LYS A 163 4.50 -1.80 -17.42
C LYS A 163 5.38 -2.79 -18.15
N ASN A 164 5.01 -4.04 -18.10
CA ASN A 164 5.70 -5.11 -18.81
C ASN A 164 4.88 -5.53 -20.03
N LYS A 165 5.56 -6.00 -21.07
CA LYS A 165 4.88 -6.67 -22.19
C LYS A 165 4.29 -7.97 -21.70
N VAL A 166 3.00 -8.18 -21.98
CA VAL A 166 2.28 -9.41 -21.64
C VAL A 166 2.36 -10.36 -22.81
N GLN A 167 2.77 -11.59 -22.55
CA GLN A 167 2.82 -12.64 -23.57
C GLN A 167 1.55 -13.47 -23.50
N TYR A 168 0.85 -13.54 -24.62
CA TYR A 168 -0.31 -14.41 -24.80
C TYR A 168 0.01 -15.51 -25.80
N TYR A 169 -0.62 -16.65 -25.61
CA TYR A 169 -0.38 -17.84 -26.41
C TYR A 169 -1.65 -18.26 -27.09
N ASP A 170 -1.57 -18.47 -28.39
CA ASP A 170 -2.66 -19.01 -29.17
C ASP A 170 -2.56 -20.54 -29.24
N TRP A 171 -3.66 -21.19 -29.47
CA TRP A 171 -3.70 -22.63 -29.69
C TRP A 171 -3.81 -22.89 -31.19
N VAL A 172 -2.76 -23.33 -31.81
CA VAL A 172 -2.78 -23.77 -33.21
C VAL A 172 -3.03 -25.28 -33.23
N GLY A 173 -4.28 -25.67 -33.40
CA GLY A 173 -4.63 -27.05 -33.65
C GLY A 173 -4.16 -27.47 -35.03
N THR A 174 -3.26 -28.44 -35.10
CA THR A 174 -2.99 -29.13 -36.36
C THR A 174 -4.16 -30.06 -36.68
N GLN A 175 -4.83 -29.84 -37.82
CA GLN A 175 -5.96 -30.64 -38.28
C GLN A 175 -5.61 -32.09 -38.67
N THR A 176 -4.53 -32.64 -38.25
CA THR A 176 -4.13 -34.02 -38.49
C THR A 176 -4.22 -34.81 -37.19
N GLY A 177 -5.41 -35.36 -36.95
CA GLY A 177 -5.62 -36.45 -36.00
C GLY A 177 -5.23 -36.19 -34.56
N ASN A 178 -6.16 -35.75 -33.75
CA ASN A 178 -6.19 -35.80 -32.26
C ASN A 178 -4.93 -35.42 -31.47
N LYS A 179 -3.96 -34.74 -32.04
CA LYS A 179 -2.81 -34.18 -31.33
C LYS A 179 -2.85 -32.66 -31.39
N GLN A 180 -3.27 -32.08 -30.28
CA GLN A 180 -3.15 -30.63 -30.06
C GLN A 180 -1.65 -30.30 -29.91
N GLY A 181 -1.14 -29.44 -30.80
CA GLY A 181 0.25 -28.98 -30.72
C GLY A 181 0.48 -28.01 -29.55
N PRO A 182 1.73 -27.75 -29.14
CA PRO A 182 2.01 -26.73 -28.13
C PRO A 182 1.57 -25.35 -28.63
N GLY A 183 1.01 -24.53 -27.71
CA GLY A 183 0.64 -23.16 -28.02
C GLY A 183 1.79 -22.35 -28.59
N GLN A 184 1.53 -21.57 -29.62
CA GLN A 184 2.53 -20.68 -30.23
C GLN A 184 2.46 -19.29 -29.59
N LEU A 185 3.60 -18.67 -29.41
CA LEU A 185 3.70 -17.31 -28.95
C LEU A 185 3.15 -16.36 -30.02
N LYS A 186 2.19 -15.53 -29.65
CA LYS A 186 1.75 -14.42 -30.49
C LYS A 186 2.60 -13.21 -30.12
N GLU A 187 3.52 -12.81 -30.99
CA GLU A 187 4.23 -11.54 -30.83
C GLU A 187 3.24 -10.40 -31.01
N GLU A 188 3.18 -9.51 -30.05
CA GLU A 188 2.38 -8.29 -30.12
C GLU A 188 3.09 -7.32 -31.06
N ILE A 189 2.56 -7.17 -32.30
CA ILE A 189 2.97 -6.11 -33.19
C ILE A 189 2.47 -4.79 -32.58
N GLU A 190 3.39 -3.94 -32.16
CA GLU A 190 3.08 -2.56 -31.77
C GLU A 190 2.39 -1.83 -32.95
N LYS A 191 1.20 -1.33 -32.68
CA LYS A 191 0.56 -0.28 -33.48
C LYS A 191 0.64 1.03 -32.73
#